data_44862444efbf9218669bf3e475e778b8
#
_entry.id   44862444efbf9218669bf3e475e778b8
#
_cell.length_a   1.000
_cell.length_b   1.000
_cell.length_c   1.000
_cell.angle_alpha   90.00
_cell.angle_beta   90.00
_cell.angle_gamma   90.00
#
_symmetry.space_group_name_H-M   'P 1'
#
loop_
_entity.id
_entity.type
_entity.pdbx_description
1 polymer ?
#
loop_
_entity_poly.entity_id
_entity_poly.type
_entity_poly.pdbx_seq_one_letter_code
_entity_poly.pdbx_strand_id
1 'polypeptide(L)'
;MKAFTEIVEQYKYQLLQMRASCCEQIAKLPRGSLTLKRMGTREYWYLKYREGKKVVTKYIGKVSDAIDELKAQIKKRQDLEKDLKKLDKELDMVDRFKDISANA
;
A
#
# COMPACT_ATOMS: atom_id res chain seq x y z
N MET A 1 -12.07 33.69 4.24
CA MET A 1 -12.56 33.36 5.59
C MET A 1 -11.56 32.53 6.34
N LYS A 2 -11.17 32.94 7.52
CA LYS A 2 -10.24 32.21 8.37
C LYS A 2 -10.75 30.80 8.71
N ALA A 3 -12.05 30.66 9.04
CA ALA A 3 -12.63 29.38 9.40
C ALA A 3 -12.53 28.32 8.28
N PHE A 4 -12.75 28.74 7.04
CA PHE A 4 -12.64 27.83 5.88
C PHE A 4 -11.20 27.37 5.67
N THR A 5 -10.23 28.30 5.74
CA THR A 5 -8.81 27.98 5.61
C THR A 5 -8.35 27.02 6.72
N GLU A 6 -8.79 27.26 7.95
CA GLU A 6 -8.49 26.39 9.09
C GLU A 6 -9.04 24.98 8.89
N ILE A 7 -10.28 24.85 8.39
CA ILE A 7 -10.90 23.55 8.10
C ILE A 7 -10.08 22.79 7.05
N VAL A 8 -9.69 23.46 5.96
CA VAL A 8 -8.89 22.86 4.89
C VAL A 8 -7.54 22.41 5.43
N GLU A 9 -6.89 23.21 6.25
CA GLU A 9 -5.59 22.86 6.85
C GLU A 9 -5.69 21.68 7.81
N GLN A 10 -6.76 21.63 8.63
CA GLN A 10 -7.02 20.50 9.51
C GLN A 10 -7.28 19.22 8.71
N TYR A 11 -8.04 19.32 7.62
CA TYR A 11 -8.30 18.19 6.74
C TYR A 11 -7.01 17.67 6.12
N LYS A 12 -6.16 18.58 5.63
CA LYS A 12 -4.85 18.22 5.10
C LYS A 12 -3.98 17.53 6.14
N TYR A 13 -3.98 18.05 7.37
CA TYR A 13 -3.23 17.46 8.47
C TYR A 13 -3.68 16.02 8.73
N GLN A 14 -4.99 15.78 8.77
CA GLN A 14 -5.55 14.44 8.95
C GLN A 14 -5.13 13.50 7.83
N LEU A 15 -5.18 13.95 6.57
CA LEU A 15 -4.75 13.15 5.42
C LEU A 15 -3.27 12.79 5.53
N LEU A 16 -2.42 13.71 5.96
CA LEU A 16 -0.99 13.45 6.15
C LEU A 16 -0.74 12.43 7.26
N GLN A 17 -1.51 12.48 8.34
CA GLN A 17 -1.42 11.50 9.42
C GLN A 17 -1.85 10.10 8.94
N MET A 18 -2.94 10.02 8.18
CA MET A 18 -3.41 8.78 7.59
C MET A 18 -2.37 8.20 6.61
N ARG A 19 -1.76 9.08 5.82
CA ARG A 19 -0.71 8.69 4.88
C ARG A 19 0.51 8.11 5.59
N ALA A 20 0.97 8.77 6.65
CA ALA A 20 2.11 8.31 7.44
C ALA A 20 1.84 6.95 8.06
N SER A 21 0.65 6.76 8.65
CA SER A 21 0.21 5.47 9.21
C SER A 21 0.15 4.38 8.15
N CYS A 22 -0.39 4.69 6.98
CA CYS A 22 -0.48 3.76 5.85
C CYS A 22 0.90 3.30 5.39
N CYS A 23 1.83 4.23 5.22
CA CYS A 23 3.22 3.93 4.83
C CYS A 23 3.93 3.06 5.87
N GLU A 24 3.71 3.34 7.15
CA GLU A 24 4.28 2.56 8.23
C GLU A 24 3.77 1.11 8.23
N GLN A 25 2.47 0.92 8.01
CA GLN A 25 1.88 -0.41 7.92
C GLN A 25 2.37 -1.17 6.69
N ILE A 26 2.47 -0.49 5.54
CA ILE A 26 3.01 -1.09 4.31
C ILE A 26 4.43 -1.59 4.53
N ALA A 27 5.27 -0.82 5.19
CA ALA A 27 6.66 -1.18 5.43
C ALA A 27 6.83 -2.46 6.27
N LYS A 28 5.83 -2.79 7.08
CA LYS A 28 5.85 -3.98 7.94
C LYS A 28 5.31 -5.23 7.25
N LEU A 29 4.69 -5.09 6.08
CA LEU A 29 4.03 -6.20 5.39
C LEU A 29 4.89 -6.70 4.22
N PRO A 30 4.84 -8.03 3.91
CA PRO A 30 5.60 -8.59 2.81
C PRO A 30 5.05 -8.10 1.47
N ARG A 31 5.97 -7.81 0.54
CA ARG A 31 5.66 -7.42 -0.83
C ARG A 31 5.82 -8.58 -1.77
N GLY A 32 5.18 -8.50 -2.92
CA GLY A 32 5.30 -9.48 -3.98
C GLY A 32 4.01 -10.21 -4.27
N SER A 33 4.13 -11.27 -5.05
CA SER A 33 3.00 -12.13 -5.42
C SER A 33 3.36 -13.59 -5.17
N LEU A 34 2.37 -14.36 -4.73
CA LEU A 34 2.53 -15.80 -4.55
C LEU A 34 2.19 -16.52 -5.86
N THR A 35 3.04 -17.45 -6.25
CA THR A 35 2.84 -18.29 -7.44
C THR A 35 2.90 -19.75 -7.01
N LEU A 36 1.92 -20.53 -7.47
CA LEU A 36 1.87 -21.96 -7.28
C LEU A 36 2.48 -22.66 -8.48
N LYS A 37 3.47 -23.49 -8.23
CA LYS A 37 4.05 -24.37 -9.26
C LYS A 37 3.72 -25.81 -8.96
N ARG A 38 3.21 -26.52 -9.95
CA ARG A 38 2.93 -27.95 -9.88
C ARG A 38 4.03 -28.74 -10.57
N MET A 39 4.60 -29.67 -9.83
CA MET A 39 5.57 -30.63 -10.34
C MET A 39 5.06 -32.04 -10.07
N GLY A 40 4.49 -32.68 -11.11
CA GLY A 40 3.83 -33.96 -10.94
C GLY A 40 2.61 -33.87 -10.04
N THR A 41 2.60 -34.60 -8.92
CA THR A 41 1.52 -34.59 -7.93
C THR A 41 1.76 -33.60 -6.79
N ARG A 42 2.89 -32.89 -6.82
CA ARG A 42 3.30 -31.98 -5.74
C ARG A 42 3.10 -30.53 -6.14
N GLU A 43 2.68 -29.73 -5.18
CA GLU A 43 2.47 -28.29 -5.33
C GLU A 43 3.42 -27.53 -4.43
N TYR A 44 4.10 -26.52 -4.99
CA TYR A 44 5.08 -25.71 -4.27
C TYR A 44 4.76 -24.23 -4.46
N TRP A 45 4.81 -23.46 -3.38
CA TRP A 45 4.59 -22.03 -3.38
C TRP A 45 5.89 -21.26 -3.47
N TYR A 46 5.90 -20.22 -4.33
CA TYR A 46 7.01 -19.31 -4.51
C TYR A 46 6.53 -17.87 -4.33
N LEU A 47 7.34 -17.07 -3.66
CA LEU A 47 7.12 -15.63 -3.54
C LEU A 47 8.01 -14.93 -4.56
N LYS A 48 7.40 -14.11 -5.41
CA LYS A 48 8.07 -13.35 -6.45
C LYS A 48 7.96 -11.87 -6.11
N TYR A 49 9.08 -11.19 -6.01
CA TYR A 49 9.11 -9.75 -5.71
C TYR A 49 10.26 -9.07 -6.43
N ARG A 50 10.18 -7.74 -6.54
CA ARG A 50 11.24 -6.93 -7.14
C ARG A 50 12.18 -6.41 -6.08
N GLU A 51 13.48 -6.55 -6.32
CA GLU A 51 14.54 -5.95 -5.53
C GLU A 51 15.39 -5.12 -6.48
N GLY A 52 15.15 -3.79 -6.49
CA GLY A 52 15.74 -2.90 -7.47
C GLY A 52 15.26 -3.25 -8.89
N LYS A 53 16.20 -3.55 -9.79
CA LYS A 53 15.92 -3.94 -11.18
C LYS A 53 15.75 -5.45 -11.34
N LYS A 54 16.00 -6.23 -10.29
CA LYS A 54 15.96 -7.70 -10.34
C LYS A 54 14.65 -8.23 -9.82
N VAL A 55 14.16 -9.31 -10.42
CA VAL A 55 13.05 -10.10 -9.92
C VAL A 55 13.62 -11.25 -9.12
N VAL A 56 13.26 -11.33 -7.85
CA VAL A 56 13.68 -12.40 -6.95
C VAL A 56 12.52 -13.37 -6.77
N THR A 57 12.81 -14.66 -6.90
CA THR A 57 11.85 -15.73 -6.64
C THR A 57 12.34 -16.52 -5.45
N LYS A 58 11.54 -16.57 -4.39
CA LYS A 58 11.89 -17.24 -3.15
C LYS A 58 10.97 -18.42 -2.92
N TYR A 59 11.54 -19.60 -2.69
CA TYR A 59 10.77 -20.78 -2.32
C TYR A 59 10.19 -20.61 -0.90
N ILE A 60 8.88 -20.82 -0.76
CA ILE A 60 8.20 -20.70 0.53
C ILE A 60 7.89 -22.07 1.12
N GLY A 61 7.36 -22.98 0.33
CA GLY A 61 7.06 -24.33 0.81
C GLY A 61 5.82 -24.93 0.20
N LYS A 62 5.30 -25.95 0.86
CA LYS A 62 4.06 -26.64 0.49
C LYS A 62 2.86 -25.91 1.06
N VAL A 63 1.66 -26.25 0.58
CA VAL A 63 0.41 -25.71 1.12
C VAL A 63 0.35 -25.96 2.63
N SER A 64 0.22 -24.87 3.41
CA SER A 64 0.16 -24.88 4.86
C SER A 64 -0.56 -23.63 5.37
N ASP A 65 -0.87 -23.60 6.67
CA ASP A 65 -1.48 -22.43 7.32
C ASP A 65 -0.60 -21.18 7.18
N ALA A 66 0.72 -21.34 7.18
CA ALA A 66 1.66 -20.24 6.98
C ALA A 66 1.50 -19.58 5.60
N ILE A 67 1.16 -20.36 4.57
CA ILE A 67 0.90 -19.81 3.23
C ILE A 67 -0.37 -18.97 3.23
N ASP A 68 -1.41 -19.41 3.91
CA ASP A 68 -2.67 -18.67 4.00
C ASP A 68 -2.47 -17.34 4.74
N GLU A 69 -1.68 -17.34 5.81
CA GLU A 69 -1.32 -16.13 6.53
C GLU A 69 -0.52 -15.18 5.65
N LEU A 70 0.45 -15.69 4.91
CA LEU A 70 1.26 -14.89 3.98
C LEU A 70 0.40 -14.27 2.88
N LYS A 71 -0.55 -15.04 2.33
CA LYS A 71 -1.52 -14.52 1.35
C LYS A 71 -2.32 -13.35 1.90
N ALA A 72 -2.81 -13.49 3.13
CA ALA A 72 -3.58 -12.44 3.79
C ALA A 72 -2.76 -11.19 4.00
N GLN A 73 -1.50 -11.32 4.41
CA GLN A 73 -0.58 -10.20 4.61
C GLN A 73 -0.26 -9.47 3.30
N ILE A 74 -0.01 -10.23 2.22
CA ILE A 74 0.26 -9.66 0.90
C ILE A 74 -0.97 -8.89 0.39
N LYS A 75 -2.15 -9.46 0.55
CA LYS A 75 -3.40 -8.78 0.16
C LYS A 75 -3.61 -7.50 0.96
N LYS A 76 -3.37 -7.56 2.26
CA LYS A 76 -3.48 -6.37 3.13
C LYS A 76 -2.55 -5.26 2.65
N ARG A 77 -1.31 -5.60 2.28
CA ARG A 77 -0.37 -4.63 1.73
C ARG A 77 -0.87 -4.01 0.43
N GLN A 78 -1.40 -4.84 -0.48
CA GLN A 78 -1.95 -4.36 -1.75
C GLN A 78 -3.12 -3.39 -1.53
N ASP A 79 -4.00 -3.70 -0.58
CA ASP A 79 -5.12 -2.82 -0.23
C ASP A 79 -4.63 -1.50 0.36
N LEU A 80 -3.62 -1.54 1.22
CA LEU A 80 -2.99 -0.33 1.78
C LEU A 80 -2.30 0.50 0.71
N GLU A 81 -1.66 -0.12 -0.27
CA GLU A 81 -1.04 0.58 -1.40
C GLU A 81 -2.09 1.31 -2.25
N LYS A 82 -3.28 0.71 -2.43
CA LYS A 82 -4.41 1.37 -3.11
C LYS A 82 -4.92 2.55 -2.29
N ASP A 83 -5.05 2.38 -0.98
CA ASP A 83 -5.47 3.46 -0.08
C ASP A 83 -4.47 4.61 -0.12
N LEU A 84 -3.18 4.31 -0.14
CA LEU A 84 -2.13 5.32 -0.25
C LEU A 84 -2.27 6.15 -1.52
N LYS A 85 -2.56 5.51 -2.65
CA LYS A 85 -2.80 6.22 -3.92
C LYS A 85 -4.00 7.15 -3.83
N LYS A 86 -5.07 6.71 -3.17
CA LYS A 86 -6.27 7.55 -2.95
C LYS A 86 -5.94 8.75 -2.07
N LEU A 87 -5.18 8.54 -1.00
CA LEU A 87 -4.76 9.63 -0.10
C LEU A 87 -3.88 10.65 -0.83
N ASP A 88 -2.96 10.19 -1.66
CA ASP A 88 -2.09 11.08 -2.44
C ASP A 88 -2.90 11.91 -3.45
N LYS A 89 -3.93 11.33 -4.05
CA LYS A 89 -4.86 12.07 -4.94
C LYS A 89 -5.64 13.12 -4.17
N GLU A 90 -6.15 12.79 -2.99
CA GLU A 90 -6.88 13.74 -2.16
C GLU A 90 -5.98 14.88 -1.69
N LEU A 91 -4.76 14.58 -1.29
CA LEU A 91 -3.77 15.60 -0.92
C LEU A 91 -3.48 16.56 -2.08
N ASP A 92 -3.32 16.02 -3.28
CA ASP A 92 -3.11 16.83 -4.48
C ASP A 92 -4.32 17.75 -4.74
N MET A 93 -5.53 17.24 -4.59
CA MET A 93 -6.76 18.02 -4.74
C MET A 93 -6.86 19.14 -3.70
N VAL A 94 -6.51 18.84 -2.46
CA VAL A 94 -6.52 19.84 -1.37
C VAL A 94 -5.51 20.94 -1.66
N ASP A 95 -4.31 20.60 -2.11
CA ASP A 95 -3.28 21.59 -2.45
C ASP A 95 -3.71 22.48 -3.61
N ARG A 96 -4.31 21.91 -4.65
CA ARG A 96 -4.87 22.69 -5.78
C ARG A 96 -5.97 23.63 -5.32
N PHE A 97 -6.81 23.15 -4.42
CA PHE A 97 -7.90 23.96 -3.87
C PHE A 97 -7.37 25.14 -3.05
N LYS A 98 -6.32 24.92 -2.26
CA LYS A 98 -5.65 25.99 -1.51
C LYS A 98 -5.05 27.03 -2.44
N ASP A 99 -4.42 26.63 -3.53
CA ASP A 99 -3.82 27.53 -4.51
C ASP A 99 -4.90 28.42 -5.17
N ILE A 100 -6.02 27.82 -5.56
CA ILE A 100 -7.16 28.55 -6.15
C ILE A 100 -7.72 29.57 -5.14
N SER A 101 -7.89 29.14 -3.89
CA SER A 101 -8.40 29.98 -2.82
C SER A 101 -7.45 31.14 -2.47
N ALA A 102 -6.14 30.89 -2.51
CA ALA A 102 -5.13 31.91 -2.24
C ALA A 102 -5.06 32.98 -3.34
N ASN A 103 -5.38 32.59 -4.58
CA ASN A 103 -5.33 33.48 -5.76
C ASN A 103 -6.67 34.19 -6.01
N ALA A 104 -7.68 33.83 -5.29
CA ALA A 104 -8.98 34.49 -5.36
C ALA A 104 -9.03 35.71 -4.42
#